data_0c77df61fb86c22a607ca870ba2148f4
#
_entry.id   0c77df61fb86c22a607ca870ba2148f4
#
_cell.length_a   1.000
_cell.length_b   1.000
_cell.length_c   1.000
_cell.angle_alpha   90.00
_cell.angle_beta   90.00
_cell.angle_gamma   90.00
#
_symmetry.space_group_name_H-M   'P 1'
#
loop_
_entity.id
_entity.type
_entity.pdbx_description
1 polymer ?
#
loop_
_entity_poly.entity_id
_entity_poly.type
_entity_poly.pdbx_seq_one_letter_code
_entity_poly.pdbx_strand_id
1 'polypeptide(L)'
;MITFDTSPLEYYRGKGKDALRGSTNNDTSTWSFMLVKTITYEREEQYERVIDALEHLISENFSSIKVPSFAFCAENKSIQYQVQYIKGGSIISREEWFTLYDELVERDSEYSFTDYKRKNFIKYHGNIYPVDLNSYSKAPVKVRRTLWKRQLEDNSLEKTIFNQQGESVFY
;
A
#
# COMPACT_ATOMS: atom_id res chain seq x y z
N MET A 1 -4.99 6.65 16.64
CA MET A 1 -3.57 6.42 16.99
C MET A 1 -3.07 5.16 16.30
N ILE A 2 -1.91 5.24 15.76
CA ILE A 2 -1.29 4.10 15.11
C ILE A 2 -0.49 3.32 16.16
N THR A 3 -0.73 2.01 16.24
CA THR A 3 -0.06 1.13 17.19
C THR A 3 1.01 0.33 16.48
N PHE A 4 2.19 0.26 17.07
CA PHE A 4 3.29 -0.55 16.59
C PHE A 4 3.37 -1.84 17.41
N ASP A 5 3.47 -2.95 16.71
CA ASP A 5 3.57 -4.26 17.34
C ASP A 5 4.81 -4.96 16.82
N THR A 6 5.63 -5.46 17.74
CA THR A 6 6.86 -6.18 17.42
C THR A 6 6.67 -7.69 17.40
N SER A 7 5.48 -8.17 17.78
CA SER A 7 5.16 -9.60 17.83
C SER A 7 3.89 -9.92 17.02
N PRO A 8 3.84 -9.57 15.74
CA PRO A 8 2.62 -9.64 14.96
C PRO A 8 2.03 -11.04 14.84
N LEU A 9 2.86 -12.06 14.65
CA LEU A 9 2.36 -13.42 14.48
C LEU A 9 1.62 -13.92 15.72
N GLU A 10 2.15 -13.66 16.89
CA GLU A 10 1.50 -14.08 18.14
C GLU A 10 0.20 -13.35 18.36
N TYR A 11 0.20 -12.07 18.08
CA TYR A 11 -0.98 -11.24 18.21
C TYR A 11 -2.15 -11.77 17.38
N TYR A 12 -1.89 -12.03 16.09
CA TYR A 12 -2.95 -12.51 15.20
C TYR A 12 -3.36 -13.96 15.43
N ARG A 13 -2.43 -14.81 15.82
CA ARG A 13 -2.75 -16.20 16.12
C ARG A 13 -3.74 -16.34 17.26
N GLY A 14 -3.74 -15.40 18.18
CA GLY A 14 -4.72 -15.37 19.26
C GLY A 14 -6.09 -14.86 18.85
N LYS A 15 -6.24 -14.36 17.62
CA LYS A 15 -7.45 -13.69 17.17
C LYS A 15 -8.35 -14.53 16.29
N GLY A 16 -7.84 -15.52 15.63
CA GLY A 16 -8.65 -16.23 14.69
C GLY A 16 -8.07 -17.54 14.24
N LYS A 17 -8.92 -18.29 13.62
CA LYS A 17 -8.60 -19.53 12.94
C LYS A 17 -7.77 -19.18 11.75
N ASP A 18 -6.97 -19.85 11.24
CA ASP A 18 -6.33 -19.67 9.93
C ASP A 18 -6.19 -18.22 9.51
N ALA A 19 -6.08 -17.33 10.48
CA ALA A 19 -6.30 -15.93 10.26
C ALA A 19 -5.13 -15.24 9.60
N LEU A 20 -3.92 -15.63 9.97
CA LEU A 20 -2.75 -14.89 9.56
C LEU A 20 -2.31 -15.31 8.16
N ARG A 21 -2.42 -14.38 7.23
CA ARG A 21 -1.92 -14.52 5.87
C ARG A 21 -0.90 -13.42 5.63
N GLY A 22 0.23 -13.77 5.06
CA GLY A 22 1.33 -12.84 4.89
C GLY A 22 1.87 -12.82 3.49
N SER A 23 2.64 -11.78 3.21
CA SER A 23 3.37 -11.65 1.97
C SER A 23 4.34 -12.83 1.78
N THR A 24 4.49 -13.30 0.57
CA THR A 24 5.43 -14.38 0.24
C THR A 24 6.88 -14.00 0.46
N ASN A 25 7.19 -12.71 0.41
CA ASN A 25 8.52 -12.18 0.68
C ASN A 25 8.71 -11.85 2.16
N ASN A 26 7.83 -12.35 2.97
CA ASN A 26 7.69 -11.96 4.35
C ASN A 26 8.47 -12.87 5.27
N ASP A 27 9.48 -12.33 5.92
CA ASP A 27 10.11 -12.96 7.06
C ASP A 27 9.70 -12.21 8.31
N THR A 28 8.62 -12.69 8.94
CA THR A 28 8.04 -12.03 10.09
C THR A 28 8.99 -12.01 11.30
N SER A 29 9.98 -12.89 11.33
CA SER A 29 10.98 -12.91 12.40
C SER A 29 11.87 -11.67 12.40
N THR A 30 11.99 -10.98 11.27
CA THR A 30 12.80 -9.79 11.13
C THR A 30 12.03 -8.48 11.26
N TRP A 31 10.72 -8.55 11.48
CA TRP A 31 9.90 -7.37 11.62
C TRP A 31 10.20 -6.64 12.94
N SER A 32 10.91 -5.54 12.84
CA SER A 32 11.27 -4.73 14.00
C SER A 32 10.15 -3.83 14.47
N PHE A 33 9.42 -3.24 13.49
CA PHE A 33 8.30 -2.35 13.74
C PHE A 33 7.17 -2.68 12.80
N MET A 34 5.98 -2.78 13.36
CA MET A 34 4.78 -3.07 12.59
C MET A 34 3.71 -2.03 12.86
N LEU A 35 3.05 -1.61 11.79
CA LEU A 35 1.89 -0.77 11.86
C LEU A 35 0.66 -1.67 11.88
N VAL A 36 -0.11 -1.62 12.95
CA VAL A 36 -1.35 -2.37 13.08
C VAL A 36 -2.52 -1.46 12.72
N LYS A 37 -3.37 -1.93 11.81
CA LYS A 37 -4.49 -1.15 11.33
C LYS A 37 -5.72 -2.04 11.22
N THR A 38 -6.88 -1.51 11.64
CA THR A 38 -8.15 -2.19 11.51
C THR A 38 -9.11 -1.31 10.71
N ILE A 39 -9.74 -1.92 9.70
CA ILE A 39 -10.76 -1.24 8.91
C ILE A 39 -12.01 -2.08 8.92
N THR A 40 -13.15 -1.44 9.20
CA THR A 40 -14.46 -2.08 9.18
C THR A 40 -15.23 -1.56 7.97
N TYR A 41 -15.83 -2.47 7.24
CA TYR A 41 -16.58 -2.18 6.03
C TYR A 41 -18.07 -2.32 6.31
N GLU A 42 -18.87 -1.43 5.74
CA GLU A 42 -20.32 -1.48 5.91
C GLU A 42 -20.97 -2.58 5.06
N ARG A 43 -20.41 -2.79 3.86
CA ARG A 43 -20.97 -3.73 2.89
C ARG A 43 -20.10 -4.97 2.74
N GLU A 44 -20.75 -6.12 2.71
CA GLU A 44 -20.09 -7.41 2.51
C GLU A 44 -19.30 -7.46 1.20
N GLU A 45 -19.87 -6.92 0.12
CA GLU A 45 -19.20 -6.91 -1.18
C GLU A 45 -17.87 -6.17 -1.16
N GLN A 46 -17.83 -5.03 -0.48
CA GLN A 46 -16.62 -4.25 -0.36
C GLN A 46 -15.57 -4.99 0.45
N TYR A 47 -15.99 -5.60 1.55
CA TYR A 47 -15.15 -6.41 2.41
C TYR A 47 -14.51 -7.58 1.63
N GLU A 48 -15.32 -8.33 0.89
CA GLU A 48 -14.84 -9.45 0.11
C GLU A 48 -13.87 -9.03 -1.00
N ARG A 49 -14.12 -7.90 -1.64
CA ARG A 49 -13.21 -7.37 -2.68
C ARG A 49 -11.85 -7.02 -2.11
N VAL A 50 -11.82 -6.45 -0.91
CA VAL A 50 -10.54 -6.11 -0.27
C VAL A 50 -9.77 -7.37 0.12
N ILE A 51 -10.44 -8.38 0.66
CA ILE A 51 -9.80 -9.66 0.98
C ILE A 51 -9.22 -10.29 -0.29
N ASP A 52 -9.99 -10.33 -1.36
CA ASP A 52 -9.55 -10.89 -2.63
C ASP A 52 -8.29 -10.18 -3.15
N ALA A 53 -8.27 -8.86 -3.09
CA ALA A 53 -7.12 -8.08 -3.51
C ALA A 53 -5.90 -8.33 -2.62
N LEU A 54 -6.06 -8.37 -1.32
CA LEU A 54 -4.95 -8.64 -0.40
C LEU A 54 -4.37 -10.04 -0.60
N GLU A 55 -5.21 -11.04 -0.82
CA GLU A 55 -4.76 -12.39 -1.11
C GLU A 55 -3.99 -12.45 -2.44
N HIS A 56 -4.45 -11.72 -3.43
CA HIS A 56 -3.74 -11.62 -4.70
C HIS A 56 -2.37 -10.94 -4.50
N LEU A 57 -2.31 -9.91 -3.68
CA LEU A 57 -1.08 -9.17 -3.42
C LEU A 57 0.01 -10.05 -2.77
N ILE A 58 -0.37 -11.03 -1.98
CA ILE A 58 0.57 -11.93 -1.31
C ILE A 58 1.50 -12.61 -2.32
N SER A 59 0.98 -12.99 -3.48
CA SER A 59 1.73 -13.71 -4.50
C SER A 59 2.22 -12.83 -5.65
N GLU A 60 1.95 -11.53 -5.60
CA GLU A 60 2.29 -10.64 -6.70
C GLU A 60 3.71 -10.13 -6.60
N ASN A 61 4.35 -9.96 -7.75
CA ASN A 61 5.71 -9.43 -7.85
C ASN A 61 5.73 -8.14 -8.65
N PHE A 62 6.56 -7.21 -8.19
CA PHE A 62 6.78 -5.94 -8.86
C PHE A 62 8.28 -5.77 -9.09
N SER A 63 8.65 -5.08 -10.16
CA SER A 63 10.05 -4.80 -10.48
C SER A 63 10.51 -3.42 -10.03
N SER A 64 9.64 -2.42 -10.11
CA SER A 64 9.99 -1.03 -9.77
C SER A 64 9.64 -0.63 -8.33
N ILE A 65 8.79 -1.40 -7.68
CA ILE A 65 8.41 -1.16 -6.29
C ILE A 65 8.61 -2.41 -5.46
N LYS A 66 8.78 -2.23 -4.17
CA LYS A 66 8.87 -3.31 -3.21
C LYS A 66 7.70 -3.20 -2.24
N VAL A 67 6.86 -4.22 -2.19
CA VAL A 67 5.75 -4.24 -1.25
C VAL A 67 6.30 -4.47 0.16
N PRO A 68 5.95 -3.61 1.14
CA PRO A 68 6.37 -3.87 2.51
C PRO A 68 5.76 -5.18 3.01
N SER A 69 6.49 -5.87 3.87
CA SER A 69 5.98 -7.11 4.46
C SER A 69 4.68 -6.85 5.21
N PHE A 70 3.70 -7.71 5.03
CA PHE A 70 2.39 -7.54 5.67
C PHE A 70 1.74 -8.87 5.98
N ALA A 71 0.81 -8.83 6.90
CA ALA A 71 -0.06 -9.95 7.25
C ALA A 71 -1.43 -9.40 7.61
N PHE A 72 -2.48 -10.17 7.39
CA PHE A 72 -3.83 -9.73 7.73
C PHE A 72 -4.70 -10.87 8.21
N CYS A 73 -5.74 -10.53 8.96
CA CYS A 73 -6.84 -11.42 9.24
C CYS A 73 -8.16 -10.67 9.04
N ALA A 74 -9.18 -11.42 8.65
CA ALA A 74 -10.48 -10.85 8.30
C ALA A 74 -11.58 -11.59 9.06
N GLU A 75 -12.46 -10.83 9.71
CA GLU A 75 -13.56 -11.36 10.47
C GLU A 75 -14.66 -10.32 10.61
N ASN A 76 -15.92 -10.73 10.42
CA ASN A 76 -17.09 -9.87 10.63
C ASN A 76 -17.02 -8.51 9.94
N LYS A 77 -16.70 -8.50 8.67
CA LYS A 77 -16.55 -7.29 7.86
C LYS A 77 -15.44 -6.34 8.33
N SER A 78 -14.55 -6.82 9.18
CA SER A 78 -13.36 -6.07 9.59
C SER A 78 -12.11 -6.78 9.10
N ILE A 79 -11.14 -6.00 8.66
CA ILE A 79 -9.82 -6.50 8.31
C ILE A 79 -8.82 -5.84 9.22
N GLN A 80 -8.06 -6.66 9.92
CA GLN A 80 -6.98 -6.21 10.75
C GLN A 80 -5.69 -6.65 10.10
N TYR A 81 -4.81 -5.71 9.82
CA TYR A 81 -3.53 -6.04 9.22
C TYR A 81 -2.37 -5.34 9.89
N GLN A 82 -1.23 -5.96 9.73
CA GLN A 82 0.05 -5.46 10.17
C GLN A 82 0.90 -5.25 8.93
N VAL A 83 1.52 -4.10 8.86
CA VAL A 83 2.38 -3.74 7.73
C VAL A 83 3.71 -3.27 8.30
N GLN A 84 4.80 -3.71 7.68
CA GLN A 84 6.13 -3.22 8.02
C GLN A 84 6.16 -1.69 7.90
N TYR A 85 6.63 -1.04 8.95
CA TYR A 85 6.77 0.41 8.96
C TYR A 85 8.10 0.82 8.34
N ILE A 86 8.03 1.68 7.34
CA ILE A 86 9.22 2.20 6.66
C ILE A 86 9.62 3.51 7.33
N LYS A 87 10.47 3.41 8.33
CA LYS A 87 10.93 4.56 9.09
C LYS A 87 12.12 5.23 8.40
N GLY A 88 12.09 6.54 8.30
CA GLY A 88 13.20 7.30 7.72
C GLY A 88 13.18 7.39 6.20
N GLY A 89 12.10 6.95 5.57
CA GLY A 89 11.93 7.11 4.15
C GLY A 89 11.52 8.53 3.76
N SER A 90 11.60 8.82 2.47
CA SER A 90 11.18 10.10 1.91
C SER A 90 10.19 9.89 0.77
N ILE A 91 9.32 10.86 0.56
CA ILE A 91 8.40 10.83 -0.58
C ILE A 91 9.24 10.85 -1.86
N ILE A 92 8.87 10.02 -2.82
CA ILE A 92 9.59 9.94 -4.10
C ILE A 92 9.53 11.26 -4.88
N SER A 93 10.52 11.49 -5.71
CA SER A 93 10.52 12.65 -6.60
C SER A 93 9.47 12.50 -7.71
N ARG A 94 9.16 13.60 -8.38
CA ARG A 94 8.25 13.58 -9.52
C ARG A 94 8.77 12.68 -10.64
N GLU A 95 10.06 12.72 -10.89
CA GLU A 95 10.72 11.89 -11.91
C GLU A 95 10.60 10.41 -11.57
N GLU A 96 10.87 10.05 -10.33
CA GLU A 96 10.69 8.68 -9.86
C GLU A 96 9.25 8.23 -9.96
N TRP A 97 8.30 9.13 -9.64
CA TRP A 97 6.88 8.83 -9.75
C TRP A 97 6.48 8.49 -11.19
N PHE A 98 6.99 9.24 -12.17
CA PHE A 98 6.72 8.93 -13.58
C PHE A 98 7.23 7.56 -14.00
N THR A 99 8.33 7.08 -13.42
CA THR A 99 8.88 5.77 -13.78
C THR A 99 7.98 4.62 -13.35
N LEU A 100 7.02 4.86 -12.45
CA LEU A 100 6.11 3.83 -11.98
C LEU A 100 4.91 3.60 -12.89
N TYR A 101 4.70 4.46 -13.87
CA TYR A 101 3.50 4.40 -14.73
C TYR A 101 3.29 3.04 -15.38
N ASP A 102 4.30 2.52 -16.07
CA ASP A 102 4.16 1.27 -16.80
C ASP A 102 3.82 0.10 -15.89
N GLU A 103 4.48 0.01 -14.75
CA GLU A 103 4.25 -1.09 -13.82
C GLU A 103 2.94 -0.96 -13.05
N LEU A 104 2.51 0.25 -12.72
CA LEU A 104 1.29 0.44 -11.94
C LEU A 104 0.04 0.58 -12.80
N VAL A 105 0.15 1.22 -13.94
CA VAL A 105 -1.01 1.49 -14.79
C VAL A 105 -1.15 0.49 -15.93
N GLU A 106 -0.07 0.29 -16.71
CA GLU A 106 -0.11 -0.53 -17.92
C GLU A 106 0.25 -2.00 -17.68
N ARG A 107 0.39 -2.40 -16.44
CA ARG A 107 0.76 -3.80 -16.13
C ARG A 107 -0.27 -4.79 -16.63
N ASP A 108 0.21 -5.96 -17.02
CA ASP A 108 -0.63 -7.08 -17.47
C ASP A 108 -1.18 -7.85 -16.26
N SER A 109 -2.11 -7.23 -15.57
CA SER A 109 -2.82 -7.81 -14.43
C SER A 109 -4.12 -7.04 -14.23
N GLU A 110 -5.14 -7.71 -13.72
CA GLU A 110 -6.38 -7.05 -13.34
C GLU A 110 -6.24 -6.23 -12.07
N TYR A 111 -5.16 -6.41 -11.33
CA TYR A 111 -4.93 -5.78 -10.02
C TYR A 111 -3.76 -4.82 -10.07
N SER A 112 -3.87 -3.72 -9.37
CA SER A 112 -2.76 -2.80 -9.14
C SER A 112 -3.04 -1.89 -7.96
N PHE A 113 -2.00 -1.19 -7.51
CA PHE A 113 -2.19 -0.04 -6.62
C PHE A 113 -2.84 1.07 -7.42
N THR A 114 -3.91 1.65 -6.91
CA THR A 114 -4.76 2.59 -7.65
C THR A 114 -4.80 3.99 -7.07
N ASP A 115 -4.22 4.21 -5.91
CA ASP A 115 -4.08 5.55 -5.37
C ASP A 115 -2.70 6.10 -5.73
N TYR A 116 -2.66 6.82 -6.85
CA TYR A 116 -1.42 7.26 -7.48
C TYR A 116 -0.85 8.54 -6.87
N LYS A 117 -1.31 8.96 -5.72
CA LYS A 117 -0.72 10.11 -5.04
C LYS A 117 0.75 9.85 -4.75
N ARG A 118 1.59 10.81 -5.11
CA ARG A 118 3.03 10.67 -4.93
C ARG A 118 3.42 10.38 -3.48
N LYS A 119 2.71 10.96 -2.53
CA LYS A 119 2.92 10.73 -1.09
C LYS A 119 2.68 9.30 -0.63
N ASN A 120 2.03 8.48 -1.46
CA ASN A 120 1.79 7.07 -1.14
C ASN A 120 2.96 6.17 -1.53
N PHE A 121 4.05 6.75 -2.00
CA PHE A 121 5.25 6.01 -2.39
C PHE A 121 6.45 6.58 -1.65
N ILE A 122 7.12 5.72 -0.92
CA ILE A 122 8.23 6.12 -0.06
C ILE A 122 9.52 5.47 -0.56
N LYS A 123 10.55 6.27 -0.71
CA LYS A 123 11.88 5.78 -1.05
C LYS A 123 12.69 5.56 0.22
N TYR A 124 13.27 4.37 0.32
CA TYR A 124 14.08 3.98 1.47
C TYR A 124 15.14 3.00 1.01
N HIS A 125 16.41 3.31 1.29
CA HIS A 125 17.57 2.49 0.87
C HIS A 125 17.49 2.03 -0.59
N GLY A 126 17.18 2.96 -1.49
CA GLY A 126 17.16 2.69 -2.92
C GLY A 126 15.91 1.98 -3.44
N ASN A 127 15.00 1.58 -2.57
CA ASN A 127 13.74 0.95 -2.96
C ASN A 127 12.56 1.91 -2.78
N ILE A 128 11.54 1.72 -3.61
CA ILE A 128 10.29 2.48 -3.53
C ILE A 128 9.21 1.55 -2.98
N TYR A 129 8.56 1.98 -1.90
CA TYR A 129 7.52 1.19 -1.23
C TYR A 129 6.17 1.90 -1.35
N PRO A 130 5.11 1.20 -1.78
CA PRO A 130 3.75 1.69 -1.60
C PRO A 130 3.39 1.59 -0.12
N VAL A 131 2.81 2.65 0.44
CA VAL A 131 2.53 2.66 1.89
C VAL A 131 1.07 2.45 2.25
N ASP A 132 0.18 2.52 1.28
CA ASP A 132 -1.24 2.25 1.48
C ASP A 132 -1.66 0.98 0.73
N LEU A 133 -1.64 -0.15 1.43
CA LEU A 133 -1.99 -1.43 0.82
C LEU A 133 -3.47 -1.54 0.48
N ASN A 134 -4.32 -0.72 1.07
CA ASN A 134 -5.74 -0.68 0.72
C ASN A 134 -6.00 -0.16 -0.69
N SER A 135 -5.06 0.53 -1.27
CA SER A 135 -5.19 1.01 -2.64
C SER A 135 -5.00 -0.10 -3.67
N TYR A 136 -4.50 -1.27 -3.25
CA TYR A 136 -4.38 -2.41 -4.15
C TYR A 136 -5.75 -3.02 -4.39
N SER A 137 -6.20 -3.00 -5.63
CA SER A 137 -7.54 -3.44 -5.97
C SER A 137 -7.63 -3.91 -7.42
N LYS A 138 -8.71 -4.59 -7.72
CA LYS A 138 -9.04 -4.99 -9.07
C LYS A 138 -9.55 -3.78 -9.84
N ALA A 139 -8.82 -3.38 -10.86
CA ALA A 139 -9.16 -2.22 -11.68
C ALA A 139 -8.63 -2.40 -13.10
N PRO A 140 -9.49 -2.31 -14.12
CA PRO A 140 -9.02 -2.42 -15.50
C PRO A 140 -8.09 -1.26 -15.87
N VAL A 141 -7.22 -1.50 -16.84
CA VAL A 141 -6.23 -0.52 -17.28
C VAL A 141 -6.87 0.83 -17.64
N LYS A 142 -8.01 0.79 -18.27
CA LYS A 142 -8.76 2.02 -18.64
C LYS A 142 -9.06 2.89 -17.42
N VAL A 143 -9.48 2.28 -16.33
CA VAL A 143 -9.76 2.98 -15.06
C VAL A 143 -8.46 3.51 -14.47
N ARG A 144 -7.42 2.69 -14.48
CA ARG A 144 -6.11 3.09 -13.97
C ARG A 144 -5.54 4.31 -14.70
N ARG A 145 -5.68 4.34 -16.02
CA ARG A 145 -5.25 5.49 -16.84
C ARG A 145 -5.97 6.78 -16.43
N THR A 146 -7.26 6.68 -16.19
CA THR A 146 -8.06 7.84 -15.75
C THR A 146 -7.61 8.33 -14.38
N LEU A 147 -7.38 7.42 -13.45
CA LEU A 147 -6.91 7.76 -12.11
C LEU A 147 -5.51 8.40 -12.14
N TRP A 148 -4.64 7.87 -12.95
CA TRP A 148 -3.29 8.44 -13.13
C TRP A 148 -3.34 9.86 -13.66
N LYS A 149 -4.12 10.08 -14.72
CA LYS A 149 -4.28 11.39 -15.33
C LYS A 149 -4.78 12.42 -14.32
N ARG A 150 -5.75 12.02 -13.49
CA ARG A 150 -6.28 12.88 -12.43
C ARG A 150 -5.19 13.26 -11.43
N GLN A 151 -4.39 12.30 -11.02
CA GLN A 151 -3.28 12.57 -10.10
C GLN A 151 -2.17 13.39 -10.74
N LEU A 152 -1.97 13.26 -12.03
CA LEU A 152 -1.00 14.08 -12.74
C LEU A 152 -1.37 15.57 -12.63
N GLU A 153 -2.63 15.90 -12.74
CA GLU A 153 -3.13 17.27 -12.59
C GLU A 153 -2.96 17.76 -11.14
N ASP A 154 -3.31 16.93 -10.17
CA ASP A 154 -3.16 17.24 -8.74
C ASP A 154 -1.69 17.45 -8.36
N ASN A 155 -0.79 16.61 -8.86
CA ASN A 155 0.64 16.75 -8.59
C ASN A 155 1.23 18.03 -9.16
N SER A 156 0.65 18.56 -10.22
CA SER A 156 1.07 19.86 -10.75
C SER A 156 0.74 20.98 -9.77
N LEU A 157 -0.40 20.93 -9.13
CA LEU A 157 -0.80 21.86 -8.07
C LEU A 157 0.10 21.72 -6.84
N GLU A 158 0.36 20.49 -6.40
CA GLU A 158 1.26 20.21 -5.29
C GLU A 158 2.63 20.85 -5.51
N LYS A 159 3.19 20.65 -6.70
CA LYS A 159 4.50 21.21 -7.03
C LYS A 159 4.51 22.72 -6.92
N THR A 160 3.44 23.38 -7.35
CA THR A 160 3.33 24.83 -7.28
C THR A 160 3.33 25.31 -5.83
N ILE A 161 2.52 24.69 -4.99
CA ILE A 161 2.43 25.03 -3.56
C ILE A 161 3.77 24.80 -2.87
N PHE A 162 4.38 23.66 -3.13
CA PHE A 162 5.68 23.32 -2.55
C PHE A 162 6.74 24.36 -2.91
N ASN A 163 6.84 24.73 -4.19
CA ASN A 163 7.84 25.68 -4.67
C ASN A 163 7.64 27.08 -4.05
N GLN A 164 6.41 27.48 -3.82
CA GLN A 164 6.12 28.78 -3.22
C GLN A 164 6.53 28.82 -1.75
N GLN A 165 6.31 27.74 -1.02
CA GLN A 165 6.58 27.67 0.42
C GLN A 165 7.99 27.19 0.74
N GLY A 166 8.69 26.58 -0.20
CA GLY A 166 10.04 26.08 0.02
C GLY A 166 10.11 24.82 0.88
N GLU A 167 8.99 24.24 1.20
CA GLU A 167 8.91 23.02 2.01
C GLU A 167 7.72 22.18 1.57
N SER A 168 7.75 20.89 1.90
CA SER A 168 6.66 20.00 1.57
C SER A 168 5.49 20.19 2.53
N VAL A 169 4.30 20.43 1.98
CA VAL A 169 3.06 20.51 2.73
C VAL A 169 2.22 19.24 2.58
N PHE A 170 2.74 18.25 1.91
CA PHE A 170 2.05 16.99 1.63
C PHE A 170 2.78 15.82 2.29
N TYR A 171 2.02 15.03 3.02
CA TYR A 171 2.52 13.83 3.70
C TYR A 171 1.56 12.68 3.59
#